data_11356ce5ffc321b2fee78704b80d7b68
#
_entry.id   11356ce5ffc321b2fee78704b80d7b68
#
_cell.length_a   1.000
_cell.length_b   1.000
_cell.length_c   1.000
_cell.angle_alpha   90.00
_cell.angle_beta   90.00
_cell.angle_gamma   90.00
#
_symmetry.space_group_name_H-M   'P 1'
#
loop_
_entity.id
_entity.type
_entity.pdbx_description
1 polymer ?
#
loop_
_entity_poly.entity_id
_entity_poly.type
_entity_poly.pdbx_seq_one_letter_code
_entity_poly.pdbx_strand_id
1 'polypeptide(L)'
;TSHIPVAKSTGERQVASLSFIATLISLARERYESDEDATYFKGGIYPMIMDSPFGSLDPTYQTRVSHMLPKMARQVVVMVTQAQWSEEVANEMEHVAGERYYLDYHDPAEDPDTEYEYTDLVRKNGVDY
;
A
#
# COMPACT_ATOMS: atom_id res chain seq x y z
N THR A 1 9.45 -24.91 -32.47
CA THR A 1 8.37 -24.06 -31.91
C THR A 1 8.99 -23.03 -31.00
N SER A 2 9.21 -21.82 -31.55
CA SER A 2 9.71 -20.69 -30.79
C SER A 2 8.60 -20.15 -29.89
N HIS A 3 8.72 -20.34 -28.57
CA HIS A 3 7.91 -19.63 -27.59
C HIS A 3 8.32 -18.16 -27.62
N ILE A 4 7.49 -17.32 -28.26
CA ILE A 4 7.59 -15.86 -28.11
C ILE A 4 7.13 -15.56 -26.69
N PRO A 5 7.97 -14.99 -25.82
CA PRO A 5 7.52 -14.59 -24.50
C PRO A 5 6.48 -13.49 -24.66
N VAL A 6 5.24 -13.77 -24.30
CA VAL A 6 4.18 -12.76 -24.23
C VAL A 6 4.59 -11.73 -23.19
N ALA A 7 4.83 -10.50 -23.63
CA ALA A 7 5.18 -9.41 -22.72
C ALA A 7 4.00 -9.20 -21.76
N LYS A 8 4.23 -9.45 -20.47
CA LYS A 8 3.24 -9.17 -19.42
C LYS A 8 2.92 -7.68 -19.41
N SER A 9 1.63 -7.35 -19.27
CA SER A 9 1.20 -5.96 -19.07
C SER A 9 1.82 -5.38 -17.80
N THR A 10 1.89 -4.05 -17.70
CA THR A 10 2.42 -3.38 -16.50
C THR A 10 1.62 -3.78 -15.25
N GLY A 11 0.30 -3.88 -15.37
CA GLY A 11 -0.57 -4.32 -14.28
C GLY A 11 -0.31 -5.77 -13.84
N GLU A 12 -0.10 -6.71 -14.79
CA GLU A 12 0.26 -8.10 -14.46
C GLU A 12 1.59 -8.20 -13.73
N ARG A 13 2.57 -7.38 -14.12
CA ARG A 13 3.87 -7.30 -13.42
C ARG A 13 3.70 -6.79 -12.00
N GLN A 14 2.85 -5.77 -11.80
CA GLN A 14 2.58 -5.20 -10.49
C GLN A 14 1.89 -6.22 -9.58
N VAL A 15 0.88 -6.93 -10.04
CA VAL A 15 0.22 -8.01 -9.28
C VAL A 15 1.20 -9.12 -8.94
N ALA A 16 2.04 -9.54 -9.89
CA ALA A 16 3.06 -10.55 -9.65
C ALA A 16 4.07 -10.11 -8.58
N SER A 17 4.52 -8.86 -8.60
CA SER A 17 5.43 -8.29 -7.60
C SER A 17 4.80 -8.25 -6.21
N LEU A 18 3.54 -7.79 -6.11
CA LEU A 18 2.80 -7.78 -4.84
C LEU A 18 2.63 -9.19 -4.28
N SER A 19 2.27 -10.16 -5.12
CA SER A 19 2.13 -11.55 -4.72
C SER A 19 3.45 -12.16 -4.23
N PHE A 20 4.56 -11.82 -4.88
CA PHE A 20 5.88 -12.25 -4.47
C PHE A 20 6.27 -11.68 -3.10
N ILE A 21 6.07 -10.39 -2.89
CA ILE A 21 6.35 -9.72 -1.60
C ILE A 21 5.49 -10.32 -0.49
N ALA A 22 4.19 -10.52 -0.74
CA ALA A 22 3.29 -11.14 0.23
C ALA A 22 3.76 -12.55 0.61
N THR A 23 4.24 -13.33 -0.36
CA THR A 23 4.79 -14.68 -0.12
C THR A 23 6.05 -14.60 0.75
N LEU A 24 6.96 -13.67 0.47
CA LEU A 24 8.17 -13.47 1.30
C LEU A 24 7.81 -13.10 2.75
N ILE A 25 6.83 -12.21 2.95
CA ILE A 25 6.38 -11.82 4.29
C ILE A 25 5.76 -13.03 5.01
N SER A 26 4.96 -13.83 4.32
CA SER A 26 4.35 -15.03 4.89
C SER A 26 5.41 -16.07 5.30
N LEU A 27 6.40 -16.29 4.46
CA LEU A 27 7.52 -17.22 4.77
C LEU A 27 8.38 -16.70 5.93
N ALA A 28 8.63 -15.39 6.00
CA ALA A 28 9.37 -14.78 7.11
C ALA A 28 8.62 -14.97 8.44
N ARG A 29 7.29 -14.80 8.42
CA ARG A 29 6.44 -15.04 9.59
C ARG A 29 6.43 -16.49 10.02
N GLU A 30 6.25 -17.43 9.09
CA GLU A 30 6.23 -18.87 9.37
C GLU A 30 7.55 -19.31 10.01
N ARG A 31 8.68 -18.86 9.49
CA ARG A 31 10.00 -19.11 10.09
C ARG A 31 10.14 -18.53 11.47
N TYR A 32 9.65 -17.32 11.70
CA TYR A 32 9.69 -16.68 13.01
C TYR A 32 8.83 -17.43 14.04
N GLU A 33 7.64 -17.91 13.63
CA GLU A 33 6.72 -18.65 14.50
C GLU A 33 7.21 -20.07 14.80
N SER A 34 8.04 -20.68 13.92
CA SER A 34 8.55 -22.04 14.04
C SER A 34 9.91 -22.15 14.75
N ASP A 35 10.66 -21.06 14.90
CA ASP A 35 12.01 -21.07 15.46
C ASP A 35 12.04 -20.42 16.84
N GLU A 36 12.02 -21.27 17.91
CA GLU A 36 12.11 -20.83 19.30
C GLU A 36 13.45 -20.13 19.62
N ASP A 37 14.49 -20.34 18.81
CA ASP A 37 15.83 -19.77 18.96
C ASP A 37 16.11 -18.53 18.09
N ALA A 38 15.13 -18.06 17.30
CA ALA A 38 15.27 -16.90 16.40
C ALA A 38 15.46 -15.58 17.17
N THR A 39 16.60 -15.44 17.83
CA THR A 39 16.96 -14.28 18.67
C THR A 39 17.05 -12.98 17.87
N TYR A 40 17.35 -13.06 16.57
CA TYR A 40 17.56 -11.89 15.69
C TYR A 40 16.27 -11.29 15.14
N PHE A 41 15.15 -11.99 15.21
CA PHE A 41 13.84 -11.56 14.66
C PHE A 41 12.77 -11.37 15.73
N LYS A 42 13.19 -11.22 16.99
CA LYS A 42 12.27 -10.95 18.10
C LYS A 42 11.61 -9.57 17.93
N GLY A 43 10.38 -9.58 17.53
CA GLY A 43 9.58 -8.37 17.27
C GLY A 43 8.46 -8.59 16.28
N GLY A 44 8.57 -9.55 15.40
CA GLY A 44 7.53 -10.22 14.62
C GLY A 44 6.50 -9.39 13.83
N ILE A 45 6.61 -8.07 13.79
CA ILE A 45 5.79 -7.24 12.92
C ILE A 45 6.66 -6.83 11.74
N TYR A 46 6.32 -7.36 10.56
CA TYR A 46 6.93 -6.96 9.30
C TYR A 46 5.92 -6.04 8.60
N PRO A 47 6.05 -4.71 8.72
CA PRO A 47 5.17 -3.78 8.04
C PRO A 47 5.41 -3.86 6.54
N MET A 48 4.32 -3.90 5.78
CA MET A 48 4.35 -3.79 4.33
C MET A 48 4.05 -2.35 3.96
N ILE A 49 5.04 -1.68 3.37
CA ILE A 49 4.89 -0.29 2.93
C ILE A 49 4.80 -0.30 1.40
N MET A 50 3.76 0.30 0.87
CA MET A 50 3.50 0.35 -0.57
C MET A 50 3.27 1.78 -1.02
N ASP A 51 4.01 2.17 -2.04
CA ASP A 51 3.83 3.43 -2.74
C ASP A 51 3.09 3.18 -4.06
N SER A 52 1.96 3.87 -4.22
CA SER A 52 1.17 3.85 -5.45
C SER A 52 0.80 2.46 -5.97
N PRO A 53 0.32 1.53 -5.12
CA PRO A 53 0.09 0.14 -5.53
C PRO A 53 -0.99 -0.03 -6.60
N PHE A 54 -1.83 0.98 -6.83
CA PHE A 54 -2.94 0.94 -7.78
C PHE A 54 -2.65 1.63 -9.11
N GLY A 55 -1.52 2.33 -9.24
CA GLY A 55 -1.24 3.28 -10.33
C GLY A 55 -1.27 2.69 -11.75
N SER A 56 -0.97 1.40 -11.91
CA SER A 56 -0.91 0.72 -13.23
C SER A 56 -1.99 -0.34 -13.39
N LEU A 57 -2.95 -0.40 -12.47
CA LEU A 57 -4.01 -1.40 -12.46
C LEU A 57 -5.28 -0.83 -13.07
N ASP A 58 -6.01 -1.65 -13.83
CA ASP A 58 -7.38 -1.34 -14.21
C ASP A 58 -8.33 -1.44 -12.98
N PRO A 59 -9.53 -0.85 -13.02
CA PRO A 59 -10.44 -0.81 -11.87
C PRO A 59 -10.77 -2.19 -11.28
N THR A 60 -10.89 -3.23 -12.12
CA THR A 60 -11.18 -4.59 -11.65
C THR A 60 -10.03 -5.15 -10.81
N TYR A 61 -8.78 -4.92 -11.25
CA TYR A 61 -7.61 -5.32 -10.49
C TYR A 61 -7.39 -4.45 -9.25
N GLN A 62 -7.69 -3.14 -9.32
CA GLN A 62 -7.64 -2.25 -8.16
C GLN A 62 -8.52 -2.78 -7.03
N THR A 63 -9.79 -3.10 -7.31
CA THR A 63 -10.72 -3.67 -6.33
C THR A 63 -10.20 -4.98 -5.74
N ARG A 64 -9.68 -5.89 -6.56
CA ARG A 64 -9.14 -7.16 -6.08
C ARG A 64 -7.91 -6.99 -5.19
N VAL A 65 -7.00 -6.10 -5.58
CA VAL A 65 -5.79 -5.82 -4.82
C VAL A 65 -6.14 -5.14 -3.51
N SER A 66 -7.01 -4.12 -3.50
CA SER A 66 -7.43 -3.44 -2.27
C SER A 66 -8.09 -4.39 -1.27
N HIS A 67 -8.91 -5.33 -1.73
CA HIS A 67 -9.48 -6.38 -0.88
C HIS A 67 -8.42 -7.33 -0.28
N MET A 68 -7.32 -7.56 -0.99
CA MET A 68 -6.26 -8.49 -0.54
C MET A 68 -5.24 -7.81 0.37
N LEU A 69 -4.95 -6.52 0.19
CA LEU A 69 -3.88 -5.81 0.88
C LEU A 69 -3.93 -5.95 2.42
N PRO A 70 -5.08 -5.77 3.09
CA PRO A 70 -5.16 -5.89 4.55
C PRO A 70 -4.83 -7.30 5.07
N LYS A 71 -4.87 -8.31 4.20
CA LYS A 71 -4.62 -9.71 4.55
C LYS A 71 -3.16 -10.12 4.35
N MET A 72 -2.38 -9.30 3.61
CA MET A 72 -1.01 -9.65 3.22
C MET A 72 -0.02 -9.53 4.38
N ALA A 73 -0.23 -8.62 5.31
CA ALA A 73 0.65 -8.40 6.46
C ALA A 73 -0.15 -7.95 7.69
N ARG A 74 0.46 -8.07 8.87
CA ARG A 74 -0.16 -7.59 10.13
C ARG A 74 -0.29 -6.07 10.18
N GLN A 75 0.63 -5.38 9.52
CA GLN A 75 0.61 -3.94 9.36
C GLN A 75 0.89 -3.60 7.90
N VAL A 76 0.02 -2.82 7.32
CA VAL A 76 0.13 -2.35 5.94
C VAL A 76 0.02 -0.85 5.93
N VAL A 77 0.96 -0.19 5.27
CA VAL A 77 0.95 1.24 4.98
C VAL A 77 0.82 1.41 3.48
N VAL A 78 -0.22 2.10 3.05
CA VAL A 78 -0.49 2.35 1.63
C VAL A 78 -0.45 3.84 1.38
N MET A 79 0.45 4.27 0.51
CA MET A 79 0.52 5.65 0.04
C MET A 79 -0.11 5.72 -1.35
N VAL A 80 -1.07 6.60 -1.52
CA VAL A 80 -1.81 6.76 -2.77
C VAL A 80 -2.02 8.23 -3.09
N THR A 81 -2.12 8.54 -4.37
CA THR A 81 -2.60 9.86 -4.80
C THR A 81 -4.12 9.89 -4.72
N GLN A 82 -4.71 11.10 -4.72
CA GLN A 82 -6.15 11.27 -4.77
C GLN A 82 -6.78 10.56 -5.99
N ALA A 83 -6.10 10.55 -7.13
CA ALA A 83 -6.56 9.87 -8.34
C ALA A 83 -6.60 8.34 -8.22
N GLN A 84 -5.78 7.75 -7.32
CA GLN A 84 -5.75 6.31 -7.06
C GLN A 84 -6.73 5.89 -5.95
N TRP A 85 -7.21 6.85 -5.15
CA TRP A 85 -8.23 6.64 -4.14
C TRP A 85 -9.61 6.74 -4.77
N SER A 86 -9.91 5.82 -5.70
CA SER A 86 -11.22 5.74 -6.34
C SER A 86 -12.30 5.26 -5.37
N GLU A 87 -13.57 5.42 -5.75
CA GLU A 87 -14.70 4.96 -4.93
C GLU A 87 -14.61 3.45 -4.66
N GLU A 88 -14.17 2.66 -5.63
CA GLU A 88 -14.01 1.21 -5.50
C GLU A 88 -12.92 0.86 -4.49
N VAL A 89 -11.77 1.56 -4.53
CA VAL A 89 -10.69 1.38 -3.56
C VAL A 89 -11.13 1.81 -2.17
N ALA A 90 -11.80 2.96 -2.06
CA ALA A 90 -12.31 3.47 -0.80
C ALA A 90 -13.28 2.48 -0.14
N ASN A 91 -14.24 1.96 -0.89
CA ASN A 91 -15.23 0.99 -0.40
C ASN A 91 -14.58 -0.29 0.17
N GLU A 92 -13.47 -0.74 -0.41
CA GLU A 92 -12.76 -1.93 0.07
C GLU A 92 -11.84 -1.66 1.27
N MET A 93 -11.30 -0.45 1.38
CA MET A 93 -10.25 -0.16 2.35
C MET A 93 -10.70 0.67 3.55
N GLU A 94 -11.71 1.52 3.43
CA GLU A 94 -12.10 2.44 4.51
C GLU A 94 -12.52 1.74 5.80
N HIS A 95 -13.23 0.62 5.69
CA HIS A 95 -13.72 -0.13 6.85
C HIS A 95 -12.64 -0.98 7.55
N VAL A 96 -11.47 -1.17 6.92
CA VAL A 96 -10.33 -1.92 7.47
C VAL A 96 -9.16 -1.01 7.82
N ALA A 97 -9.17 0.24 7.38
CA ALA A 97 -8.13 1.21 7.70
C ALA A 97 -8.24 1.64 9.17
N GLY A 98 -7.18 1.39 9.96
CA GLY A 98 -7.10 1.83 11.35
C GLY A 98 -6.85 3.34 11.46
N GLU A 99 -6.06 3.88 10.56
CA GLU A 99 -5.66 5.28 10.52
C GLU A 99 -5.57 5.78 9.09
N ARG A 100 -5.92 7.05 8.89
CA ARG A 100 -5.78 7.76 7.61
C ARG A 100 -5.09 9.09 7.80
N TYR A 101 -4.21 9.41 6.88
CA TYR A 101 -3.45 10.66 6.86
C TYR A 101 -3.49 11.27 5.46
N TYR A 102 -3.43 12.59 5.42
CA TYR A 102 -3.21 13.37 4.21
C TYR A 102 -1.85 14.03 4.28
N LEU A 103 -1.18 14.05 3.14
CA LEU A 103 -0.02 14.89 2.90
C LEU A 103 -0.53 16.19 2.31
N ASP A 104 -0.48 17.27 3.09
CA ASP A 104 -0.91 18.59 2.68
C ASP A 104 0.33 19.43 2.32
N TYR A 105 0.45 19.72 1.03
CA TYR A 105 1.61 20.45 0.49
C TYR A 105 1.31 21.94 0.43
N HIS A 106 2.21 22.73 0.98
CA HIS A 106 2.14 24.19 1.03
C HIS A 106 3.23 24.79 0.14
N ASP A 107 2.82 25.62 -0.80
CA ASP A 107 3.68 26.32 -1.75
C ASP A 107 3.54 27.84 -1.54
N PRO A 108 4.64 28.60 -1.28
CA PRO A 108 4.62 30.07 -1.19
C PRO A 108 4.05 30.76 -2.43
N ALA A 109 4.08 30.11 -3.58
CA ALA A 109 3.51 30.65 -4.81
C ALA A 109 1.97 30.63 -4.81
N GLU A 110 1.36 29.70 -4.07
CA GLU A 110 -0.09 29.53 -3.97
C GLU A 110 -0.65 30.11 -2.65
N ASP A 111 0.14 30.07 -1.57
CA ASP A 111 -0.21 30.58 -0.26
C ASP A 111 0.80 31.66 0.21
N PRO A 112 0.43 32.96 0.12
CA PRO A 112 1.30 34.06 0.49
C PRO A 112 1.71 34.12 1.97
N ASP A 113 0.99 33.39 2.86
CA ASP A 113 1.31 33.33 4.28
C ASP A 113 2.39 32.28 4.58
N THR A 114 2.79 31.51 3.57
CA THR A 114 3.83 30.48 3.65
C THR A 114 5.17 31.04 3.20
N GLU A 115 6.20 30.99 4.05
CA GLU A 115 7.54 31.52 3.74
C GLU A 115 8.41 30.56 2.91
N TYR A 116 8.16 29.25 3.00
CA TYR A 116 8.92 28.17 2.32
C TYR A 116 8.03 26.97 2.04
N GLU A 117 8.43 26.17 1.06
CA GLU A 117 7.73 24.92 0.73
C GLU A 117 7.84 23.90 1.87
N TYR A 118 6.72 23.32 2.26
CA TYR A 118 6.68 22.22 3.23
C TYR A 118 5.46 21.32 3.01
N THR A 119 5.46 20.17 3.65
CA THR A 119 4.35 19.23 3.63
C THR A 119 3.96 18.85 5.04
N ASP A 120 2.69 19.03 5.39
CA ASP A 120 2.12 18.58 6.64
C ASP A 120 1.56 17.16 6.53
N LEU A 121 1.72 16.39 7.60
CA LEU A 121 1.03 15.13 7.77
C LEU A 121 -0.20 15.33 8.64
N VAL A 122 -1.37 15.40 8.00
CA VAL A 122 -2.64 15.66 8.67
C VAL A 122 -3.40 14.37 8.90
N ARG A 123 -3.68 14.02 10.17
CA ARG A 123 -4.53 12.88 10.50
C ARG A 123 -5.99 13.21 10.23
N LYS A 124 -6.68 12.36 9.47
CA LYS A 124 -8.14 12.47 9.31
C LYS A 124 -8.83 11.95 10.57
N ASN A 125 -9.31 12.84 11.41
CA ASN A 125 -10.13 12.51 12.56
C ASN A 125 -11.59 12.38 12.12
N GLY A 126 -12.13 11.17 12.25
CA GLY A 126 -13.55 10.91 12.06
C GLY A 126 -13.95 10.62 10.60
N VAL A 127 -15.02 9.87 10.50
CA VAL A 127 -15.74 9.57 9.27
C VAL A 127 -16.60 10.79 8.99
N ASP A 128 -16.22 11.64 8.04
CA ASP A 128 -17.19 12.53 7.41
C ASP A 128 -18.04 11.68 6.48
N TYR A 129 -19.26 11.37 6.92
CA TYR A 129 -20.31 10.77 6.10
C TYR A 129 -20.94 11.82 5.20
#